data_4c96a9b81e0e5d702f51de6b071dd2d7
#
_entry.id   4c96a9b81e0e5d702f51de6b071dd2d7
#
_cell.length_a   1.000
_cell.length_b   1.000
_cell.length_c   1.000
_cell.angle_alpha   90.00
_cell.angle_beta   90.00
_cell.angle_gamma   90.00
#
_symmetry.space_group_name_H-M   'P 1'
#
loop_
_entity.id
_entity.type
_entity.pdbx_description
1 polymer ?
#
loop_
_entity_poly.entity_id
_entity_poly.type
_entity_poly.pdbx_seq_one_letter_code
_entity_poly.pdbx_strand_id
1 'polypeptide(L)' 'MSINPRQIAAEVLIDVLINGAYSNILLPRTLNKSALAPRDKSLVTELVYGTLRLKGRHD' A
#
# COMPACT_ATOMS: atom_id res chain seq x y z
N MET A 1 9.57 1.50 17.94
CA MET A 1 9.67 1.74 16.49
C MET A 1 8.39 2.37 15.99
N SER A 2 8.52 3.49 15.33
CA SER A 2 7.35 4.15 14.77
C SER A 2 7.01 3.55 13.41
N ILE A 3 5.71 3.35 13.17
CA ILE A 3 5.23 2.86 11.90
C ILE A 3 5.21 4.01 10.91
N ASN A 4 5.86 3.83 9.78
CA ASN A 4 5.92 4.86 8.74
C ASN A 4 4.98 4.49 7.60
N PRO A 5 3.98 5.33 7.29
CA PRO A 5 3.06 5.01 6.21
C PRO A 5 3.75 4.87 4.85
N ARG A 6 4.82 5.61 4.62
CA ARG A 6 5.59 5.47 3.37
C ARG A 6 6.23 4.09 3.27
N GLN A 7 6.76 3.60 4.37
CA GLN A 7 7.36 2.27 4.40
C GLN A 7 6.32 1.19 4.11
N ILE A 8 5.14 1.32 4.70
CA ILE A 8 4.06 0.37 4.47
C ILE A 8 3.64 0.40 3.00
N ALA A 9 3.52 1.58 2.42
CA ALA A 9 3.19 1.70 1.00
C ALA A 9 4.25 1.04 0.13
N ALA A 10 5.52 1.21 0.47
CA ALA A 10 6.61 0.60 -0.27
C ALA A 10 6.55 -0.92 -0.21
N GLU A 11 6.25 -1.48 0.97
CA GLU A 11 6.13 -2.92 1.13
C GLU A 11 4.97 -3.47 0.30
N VAL A 12 3.84 -2.79 0.30
CA VAL A 12 2.69 -3.19 -0.52
C VAL A 12 3.07 -3.15 -2.00
N LEU A 13 3.74 -2.10 -2.43
CA LEU A 13 4.16 -1.96 -3.82
C LEU A 13 5.13 -3.05 -4.24
N ILE A 14 6.06 -3.41 -3.38
CA ILE A 14 6.98 -4.50 -3.66
C ILE A 14 6.22 -5.80 -3.87
N ASP A 15 5.27 -6.11 -3.00
CA ASP A 15 4.48 -7.32 -3.14
C ASP A 15 3.66 -7.33 -4.43
N VAL A 16 3.07 -6.19 -4.78
CA VAL A 16 2.26 -6.10 -5.99
C VAL A 16 3.13 -6.19 -7.25
N LEU A 17 4.23 -5.46 -7.27
CA LEU A 17 5.05 -5.35 -8.49
C LEU A 17 5.97 -6.55 -8.70
N ILE A 18 6.44 -7.15 -7.63
CA ILE A 18 7.41 -8.25 -7.71
C ILE A 18 6.74 -9.61 -7.54
N ASN A 19 5.87 -9.74 -6.55
CA ASN A 19 5.23 -11.03 -6.23
C ASN A 19 3.88 -11.22 -6.91
N GLY A 20 3.38 -10.21 -7.62
CA GLY A 20 2.11 -10.31 -8.33
C GLY A 20 0.89 -10.27 -7.45
N ALA A 21 1.01 -9.77 -6.23
CA ALA A 21 -0.14 -9.65 -5.33
C ALA A 21 -1.12 -8.59 -5.86
N TYR A 22 -2.40 -8.77 -5.52
CA TYR A 22 -3.43 -7.80 -5.89
C TYR A 22 -3.54 -6.72 -4.83
N SER A 23 -3.37 -5.46 -5.24
CA SER A 23 -3.38 -4.35 -4.30
C SER A 23 -4.73 -4.22 -3.60
N ASN A 24 -5.83 -4.48 -4.30
CA ASN A 24 -7.17 -4.38 -3.73
C ASN A 24 -7.43 -5.41 -2.63
N ILE A 25 -6.66 -6.48 -2.59
CA ILE A 25 -6.76 -7.50 -1.55
C ILE A 25 -5.70 -7.25 -0.46
N LEU A 26 -4.48 -6.99 -0.90
CA LEU A 26 -3.35 -6.82 0.01
C LEU A 26 -3.44 -5.54 0.85
N LEU A 27 -3.88 -4.46 0.24
CA LEU A 27 -3.90 -3.16 0.90
C LEU A 27 -4.79 -3.11 2.14
N PRO A 28 -6.08 -3.53 2.09
CA PRO A 28 -6.91 -3.54 3.29
C PRO A 28 -6.33 -4.43 4.40
N ARG A 29 -5.78 -5.56 4.02
CA ARG A 29 -5.17 -6.51 4.94
C ARG A 29 -3.98 -5.87 5.65
N THR A 30 -3.10 -5.24 4.90
CA THR A 30 -1.92 -4.58 5.44
C THR A 30 -2.31 -3.42 6.35
N LEU A 31 -3.29 -2.64 5.95
CA LEU A 31 -3.76 -1.50 6.74
C LEU A 31 -4.36 -1.94 8.07
N ASN A 32 -5.08 -3.05 8.08
CA ASN A 32 -5.64 -3.60 9.30
C ASN A 32 -4.56 -4.09 10.26
N LYS A 33 -3.49 -4.65 9.74
CA LYS A 33 -2.38 -5.14 10.55
C LYS A 33 -1.51 -4.03 11.10
N SER A 34 -1.41 -2.93 10.39
CA SER A 34 -0.44 -1.88 10.70
C SER A 34 -0.89 -0.93 11.79
N ALA A 35 -2.16 -0.98 12.20
CA ALA A 35 -2.69 -0.12 13.28
C ALA A 35 -2.44 1.37 13.01
N LEU A 36 -2.48 1.77 11.76
CA LEU A 36 -2.30 3.17 11.39
C LEU A 36 -3.55 4.00 11.72
N ALA A 37 -3.34 5.29 11.93
CA ALA A 37 -4.44 6.23 12.05
C ALA A 37 -5.19 6.29 10.71
N PRO A 38 -6.50 6.63 10.72
CA PRO A 38 -7.26 6.71 9.46
C PRO A 38 -6.62 7.63 8.42
N ARG A 39 -6.01 8.72 8.87
CA ARG A 39 -5.31 9.65 7.98
C ARG A 39 -4.14 8.97 7.28
N ASP A 40 -3.36 8.19 8.03
CA ASP A 40 -2.22 7.49 7.49
C ASP A 40 -2.64 6.36 6.56
N LYS A 41 -3.76 5.71 6.86
CA LYS A 41 -4.31 4.68 5.98
C LYS A 41 -4.67 5.26 4.62
N SER A 42 -5.29 6.44 4.62
CA SER A 42 -5.61 7.13 3.37
C SER A 42 -4.35 7.49 2.59
N LEU A 43 -3.32 7.94 3.30
CA LEU A 43 -2.05 8.28 2.66
C LEU A 43 -1.41 7.07 2.00
N VAL A 44 -1.39 5.94 2.70
CA VAL A 44 -0.84 4.70 2.13
C VAL A 44 -1.62 4.31 0.88
N THR A 45 -2.94 4.36 0.94
CA THR A 45 -3.79 4.03 -0.19
C THR A 45 -3.47 4.91 -1.40
N GLU A 46 -3.36 6.22 -1.19
CA GLU A 46 -3.05 7.15 -2.26
C GLU A 46 -1.67 6.91 -2.85
N LEU A 47 -0.69 6.63 -2.01
CA LEU A 47 0.67 6.37 -2.46
C LEU A 47 0.73 5.11 -3.31
N VAL A 48 0.05 4.05 -2.88
CA VAL A 48 0.06 2.78 -3.60
C VAL A 48 -0.63 2.94 -4.96
N TYR A 49 -1.85 3.45 -4.96
CA TYR A 49 -2.60 3.57 -6.22
C TYR A 49 -1.99 4.61 -7.16
N GLY A 50 -1.46 5.69 -6.60
CA GLY A 50 -0.78 6.69 -7.42
C GLY A 50 0.44 6.11 -8.13
N THR A 51 1.24 5.34 -7.42
CA THR A 51 2.41 4.70 -7.99
C THR A 51 2.04 3.66 -9.05
N LEU A 52 1.02 2.84 -8.75
CA LEU A 52 0.57 1.83 -9.70
C LEU A 52 0.03 2.47 -10.98
N ARG A 53 -0.65 3.60 -10.85
CA ARG A 53 -1.14 4.33 -12.01
C ARG A 53 0.00 4.80 -12.89
N LEU A 54 1.07 5.30 -12.28
CA LEU A 54 2.26 5.75 -13.01
C LEU A 54 2.93 4.58 -13.73
N LYS A 55 2.84 3.39 -13.17
CA LYS A 55 3.39 2.19 -13.79
C LYS A 55 2.46 1.58 -14.84
N GLY A 56 1.26 2.13 -15.01
CA GLY A 56 0.30 1.62 -15.97
C GLY A 56 -0.41 0.35 -15.54
N ARG A 57 -0.45 0.07 -14.25
CA ARG A 57 -1.14 -1.11 -13.72
C ARG A 57 -2.52 -0.77 -13.19
N HIS A 58 -3.44 -1.70 -13.40
CA HIS A 58 -4.80 -1.63 -12.86
C HIS A 58 -5.07 -2.90 -12.08
N ASP A 59 -5.21 -2.77 -10.79
CA ASP A 59 -5.55 -3.91 -9.94
C ASP A 59 -6.90 -3.73 -9.27
#